data_7051b6b132f7e544ff2e2771b0e4f4f8
#
_entry.id   7051b6b132f7e544ff2e2771b0e4f4f8
#
_cell.length_a   1.000
_cell.length_b   1.000
_cell.length_c   1.000
_cell.angle_alpha   90.00
_cell.angle_beta   90.00
_cell.angle_gamma   90.00
#
_symmetry.space_group_name_H-M   'P 1'
#
loop_
_entity.id
_entity.type
_entity.pdbx_description
1 polymer ?
#
loop_
_entity_poly.entity_id
_entity_poly.type
_entity_poly.pdbx_seq_one_letter_code
_entity_poly.pdbx_strand_id
1 'polypeptide(L)'
;MSQLRRISCIVLLALLISITGNSFVLAAGPKAPAQLDTTAQSAVLMDGNGTVLYEKDPHKPLPPASVTKIMTLLLAVEAVEQGRIKLTDDVYTSENSWRQGGSQIWLEPGEKMTVREMLTAIAVVSANDAAVALMEHIYGSEQAAVDAMNKKAETLNLKNTHYANVNGLPAANHFMSAYDVALIAKEAVRHPLYMELCAIKEYWLRDGKNWLVNTNKLLWWYKGADGLKTGWTEEAKYCFVGTAKRDGLRLISVVFATPEPRSHLRESMKLLDWGYANYAALPIVDKNAVVERLKINKGAEKEIQLVAAEDLVLLIGKGQNKDIQKKVISDPTINAPVTEGEKYGELIVTRDGKELGKVDLIAEKSIPKAGFFQIFQSMISNLFSISR
;
A
#
# COMPACT_ATOMS: atom_id res chain seq x y z
N MET A 1 98.25 24.00 31.73
CA MET A 1 97.45 24.54 30.66
C MET A 1 96.54 23.42 30.21
N SER A 2 95.44 23.48 30.63
CA SER A 2 94.09 23.95 30.24
C SER A 2 93.32 22.88 29.58
N GLN A 3 92.32 22.74 30.19
CA GLN A 3 90.90 22.62 29.87
C GLN A 3 90.31 21.19 29.88
N LEU A 4 89.69 20.95 31.02
CA LEU A 4 88.63 19.95 31.17
C LEU A 4 87.45 20.29 30.25
N ARG A 5 87.06 19.32 29.46
CA ARG A 5 85.72 19.34 28.90
C ARG A 5 84.86 18.27 29.59
N ARG A 6 83.87 18.73 30.30
CA ARG A 6 82.79 17.93 30.91
C ARG A 6 82.00 17.30 29.79
N ILE A 7 81.97 15.98 29.75
CA ILE A 7 80.97 15.26 28.94
C ILE A 7 79.83 14.88 29.87
N SER A 8 78.71 15.61 29.73
CA SER A 8 77.43 15.23 30.36
C SER A 8 76.90 14.01 29.64
N CYS A 9 76.80 12.92 30.32
CA CYS A 9 75.96 11.77 29.89
C CYS A 9 74.49 12.14 29.98
N ILE A 10 73.85 12.41 28.83
CA ILE A 10 72.40 12.43 28.70
C ILE A 10 71.98 11.00 28.44
N VAL A 11 71.44 10.39 29.45
CA VAL A 11 70.72 9.11 29.33
C VAL A 11 69.41 9.39 28.62
N LEU A 12 69.39 9.07 27.34
CA LEU A 12 68.10 9.11 26.55
C LEU A 12 67.29 7.86 26.93
N LEU A 13 66.34 8.07 27.83
CA LEU A 13 65.32 7.07 28.15
C LEU A 13 64.36 7.03 26.97
N ALA A 14 64.57 6.11 26.04
CA ALA A 14 63.64 5.84 24.96
C ALA A 14 62.40 5.18 25.55
N LEU A 15 61.36 5.98 25.83
CA LEU A 15 60.03 5.48 26.11
C LEU A 15 59.45 4.95 24.78
N LEU A 16 59.48 3.63 24.62
CA LEU A 16 58.70 2.92 23.61
C LEU A 16 57.22 3.06 23.98
N ILE A 17 56.56 4.11 23.48
CA ILE A 17 55.13 4.19 23.47
C ILE A 17 54.66 3.20 22.40
N SER A 18 54.26 2.03 22.82
CA SER A 18 53.50 1.08 21.99
C SER A 18 52.17 1.72 21.65
N ILE A 19 52.09 2.44 20.54
CA ILE A 19 50.83 2.87 19.95
C ILE A 19 50.19 1.59 19.38
N THR A 20 49.45 0.90 20.24
CA THR A 20 48.45 -0.04 19.75
C THR A 20 47.43 0.78 18.94
N GLY A 21 47.64 0.79 17.65
CA GLY A 21 46.69 1.40 16.70
C GLY A 21 45.36 0.67 16.83
N ASN A 22 44.54 1.15 17.74
CA ASN A 22 43.09 0.92 17.63
C ASN A 22 42.68 1.61 16.35
N SER A 23 42.68 0.85 15.25
CA SER A 23 41.93 1.22 14.06
C SER A 23 40.47 1.32 14.49
N PHE A 24 40.06 2.55 14.82
CA PHE A 24 38.65 2.88 14.84
C PHE A 24 38.15 2.60 13.42
N VAL A 25 37.61 1.41 13.21
CA VAL A 25 36.72 1.17 12.08
C VAL A 25 35.54 2.10 12.32
N LEU A 26 35.62 3.30 11.72
CA LEU A 26 34.45 4.14 11.55
C LEU A 26 33.45 3.22 10.84
N ALA A 27 32.45 2.74 11.62
CA ALA A 27 31.31 2.09 11.03
C ALA A 27 30.80 3.06 9.96
N ALA A 28 30.90 2.66 8.69
CA ALA A 28 30.37 3.45 7.60
C ALA A 28 28.93 3.78 7.96
N GLY A 29 28.63 5.07 8.12
CA GLY A 29 27.25 5.52 8.34
C GLY A 29 26.36 4.91 7.25
N PRO A 30 25.05 4.82 7.45
CA PRO A 30 24.16 4.20 6.49
C PRO A 30 24.46 4.78 5.11
N LYS A 31 24.90 3.89 4.21
CA LYS A 31 25.27 4.25 2.84
C LYS A 31 24.05 4.94 2.24
N ALA A 32 24.20 6.19 1.81
CA ALA A 32 23.13 6.88 1.11
C ALA A 32 22.57 5.94 0.02
N PRO A 33 21.26 5.84 -0.14
CA PRO A 33 20.66 4.96 -1.14
C PRO A 33 21.33 5.22 -2.49
N ALA A 34 21.72 4.15 -3.21
CA ALA A 34 22.32 4.31 -4.55
C ALA A 34 21.39 5.18 -5.39
N GLN A 35 21.97 6.15 -6.11
CA GLN A 35 21.21 7.05 -6.96
C GLN A 35 20.40 6.21 -7.95
N LEU A 36 19.07 6.27 -7.83
CA LEU A 36 18.13 5.58 -8.69
C LEU A 36 17.82 6.50 -9.87
N ASP A 37 17.99 5.99 -11.08
CA ASP A 37 17.61 6.66 -12.31
C ASP A 37 16.67 5.78 -13.12
N THR A 38 15.82 6.36 -13.95
CA THR A 38 14.85 5.65 -14.80
C THR A 38 14.72 6.33 -16.15
N THR A 39 14.51 5.51 -17.19
CA THR A 39 14.22 5.99 -18.55
C THR A 39 12.77 6.45 -18.72
N ALA A 40 11.90 6.23 -17.72
CA ALA A 40 10.54 6.75 -17.73
C ALA A 40 10.54 8.29 -17.72
N GLN A 41 9.57 8.90 -18.40
CA GLN A 41 9.36 10.36 -18.30
C GLN A 41 8.84 10.77 -16.92
N SER A 42 7.99 9.94 -16.33
CA SER A 42 7.48 10.14 -14.97
C SER A 42 7.47 8.80 -14.25
N ALA A 43 7.86 8.80 -12.96
CA ALA A 43 7.89 7.59 -12.16
C ALA A 43 7.66 7.87 -10.67
N VAL A 44 7.04 6.92 -9.98
CA VAL A 44 6.85 6.92 -8.53
C VAL A 44 7.10 5.51 -7.99
N LEU A 45 7.80 5.42 -6.88
CA LEU A 45 7.80 4.25 -6.01
C LEU A 45 7.18 4.64 -4.67
N MET A 46 6.15 3.93 -4.27
CA MET A 46 5.36 4.18 -3.06
C MET A 46 5.23 2.88 -2.24
N ASP A 47 5.18 2.96 -0.93
CA ASP A 47 4.82 1.81 -0.10
C ASP A 47 3.29 1.61 -0.05
N GLY A 48 2.85 0.49 0.53
CA GLY A 48 1.42 0.18 0.67
C GLY A 48 0.64 1.18 1.54
N ASN A 49 1.31 1.97 2.37
CA ASN A 49 0.71 2.98 3.24
C ASN A 49 0.66 4.37 2.59
N GLY A 50 1.32 4.55 1.44
CA GLY A 50 1.31 5.81 0.69
C GLY A 50 2.56 6.67 0.90
N THR A 51 3.60 6.15 1.54
CA THR A 51 4.89 6.85 1.65
C THR A 51 5.63 6.78 0.32
N VAL A 52 5.95 7.93 -0.26
CA VAL A 52 6.75 8.02 -1.48
C VAL A 52 8.23 7.77 -1.13
N LEU A 53 8.84 6.80 -1.81
CA LEU A 53 10.23 6.40 -1.64
C LEU A 53 11.14 6.92 -2.73
N TYR A 54 10.60 7.09 -3.93
CA TYR A 54 11.28 7.65 -5.09
C TYR A 54 10.26 8.33 -5.99
N GLU A 55 10.66 9.43 -6.62
CA GLU A 55 9.86 10.14 -7.60
C GLU A 55 10.71 10.80 -8.69
N LYS A 56 10.15 10.87 -9.89
CA LYS A 56 10.66 11.62 -11.04
C LYS A 56 9.48 12.22 -11.77
N ASP A 57 9.42 13.56 -11.86
CA ASP A 57 8.30 14.29 -12.48
C ASP A 57 6.91 13.74 -12.08
N PRO A 58 6.64 13.50 -10.76
CA PRO A 58 5.52 12.69 -10.29
C PRO A 58 4.15 13.27 -10.65
N HIS A 59 4.05 14.59 -10.80
CA HIS A 59 2.80 15.30 -11.06
C HIS A 59 2.61 15.70 -12.55
N LYS A 60 3.50 15.26 -13.43
CA LYS A 60 3.39 15.54 -14.87
C LYS A 60 2.18 14.81 -15.45
N PRO A 61 1.18 15.54 -16.03
CA PRO A 61 0.07 14.91 -16.74
C PRO A 61 0.57 14.26 -18.03
N LEU A 62 0.27 12.97 -18.19
CA LEU A 62 0.67 12.18 -19.36
C LEU A 62 -0.50 11.31 -19.82
N PRO A 63 -0.60 10.95 -21.09
CA PRO A 63 -1.56 9.96 -21.57
C PRO A 63 -1.32 8.62 -20.86
N PRO A 64 -2.35 8.04 -20.21
CA PRO A 64 -2.16 6.84 -19.38
C PRO A 64 -2.25 5.52 -20.15
N ALA A 65 -2.80 5.53 -21.36
CA ALA A 65 -3.22 4.33 -22.06
C ALA A 65 -4.10 3.44 -21.13
N SER A 66 -3.99 2.12 -21.24
CA SER A 66 -4.79 1.18 -20.44
C SER A 66 -4.48 1.16 -18.91
N VAL A 67 -3.56 2.00 -18.42
CA VAL A 67 -3.44 2.26 -16.96
C VAL A 67 -4.74 2.86 -16.42
N THR A 68 -5.51 3.58 -17.24
CA THR A 68 -6.88 4.04 -16.98
C THR A 68 -7.76 2.98 -16.32
N LYS A 69 -7.62 1.71 -16.77
CA LYS A 69 -8.45 0.60 -16.28
C LYS A 69 -8.22 0.20 -14.82
N ILE A 70 -7.20 0.78 -14.17
CA ILE A 70 -7.07 0.64 -12.71
C ILE A 70 -8.29 1.26 -12.03
N MET A 71 -8.73 2.45 -12.46
CA MET A 71 -9.94 3.09 -11.93
C MET A 71 -11.21 2.35 -12.36
N THR A 72 -11.29 1.88 -13.61
CA THR A 72 -12.41 1.08 -14.12
C THR A 72 -12.62 -0.18 -13.28
N LEU A 73 -11.56 -0.96 -13.04
CA LEU A 73 -11.60 -2.15 -12.19
C LEU A 73 -11.93 -1.80 -10.73
N LEU A 74 -11.37 -0.70 -10.20
CA LEU A 74 -11.64 -0.27 -8.83
C LEU A 74 -13.13 0.02 -8.61
N LEU A 75 -13.73 0.81 -9.48
CA LEU A 75 -15.15 1.13 -9.39
C LEU A 75 -16.06 -0.09 -9.57
N ALA A 76 -15.68 -1.02 -10.44
CA ALA A 76 -16.43 -2.26 -10.64
C ALA A 76 -16.32 -3.20 -9.43
N VAL A 77 -15.13 -3.33 -8.83
CA VAL A 77 -14.92 -4.11 -7.60
C VAL A 77 -15.69 -3.48 -6.43
N GLU A 78 -15.64 -2.17 -6.25
CA GLU A 78 -16.43 -1.46 -5.25
C GLU A 78 -17.95 -1.68 -5.46
N ALA A 79 -18.43 -1.73 -6.71
CA ALA A 79 -19.83 -2.03 -7.01
C ALA A 79 -20.23 -3.44 -6.56
N VAL A 80 -19.34 -4.43 -6.70
CA VAL A 80 -19.56 -5.80 -6.18
C VAL A 80 -19.55 -5.81 -4.66
N GLU A 81 -18.57 -5.19 -4.01
CA GLU A 81 -18.46 -5.15 -2.55
C GLU A 81 -19.63 -4.41 -1.88
N GLN A 82 -20.16 -3.39 -2.54
CA GLN A 82 -21.37 -2.66 -2.11
C GLN A 82 -22.67 -3.39 -2.41
N GLY A 83 -22.65 -4.55 -3.06
CA GLY A 83 -23.82 -5.33 -3.43
C GLY A 83 -24.68 -4.70 -4.53
N ARG A 84 -24.15 -3.70 -5.28
CA ARG A 84 -24.86 -3.08 -6.42
C ARG A 84 -24.97 -4.03 -7.61
N ILE A 85 -23.96 -4.88 -7.79
CA ILE A 85 -23.92 -5.96 -8.77
C ILE A 85 -23.35 -7.22 -8.12
N LYS A 86 -23.60 -8.38 -8.73
CA LYS A 86 -23.04 -9.68 -8.30
C LYS A 86 -22.07 -10.19 -9.36
N LEU A 87 -21.07 -10.94 -8.93
CA LEU A 87 -20.12 -11.58 -9.84
C LEU A 87 -20.77 -12.52 -10.87
N THR A 88 -21.96 -13.00 -10.55
CA THR A 88 -22.76 -13.92 -11.41
C THR A 88 -23.75 -13.21 -12.32
N ASP A 89 -23.90 -11.88 -12.23
CA ASP A 89 -24.84 -11.15 -13.07
C ASP A 89 -24.38 -11.17 -14.53
N ASP A 90 -25.30 -11.30 -15.48
CA ASP A 90 -25.06 -11.26 -16.91
C ASP A 90 -24.86 -9.80 -17.38
N VAL A 91 -23.72 -9.54 -18.00
CA VAL A 91 -23.40 -8.27 -18.67
C VAL A 91 -23.60 -8.47 -20.17
N TYR A 92 -24.44 -7.63 -20.78
CA TYR A 92 -24.74 -7.69 -22.21
C TYR A 92 -23.83 -6.72 -23.00
N THR A 93 -23.33 -7.19 -24.12
CA THR A 93 -22.50 -6.42 -25.04
C THR A 93 -23.39 -5.47 -25.86
N SER A 94 -23.16 -4.16 -25.71
CA SER A 94 -23.77 -3.12 -26.52
C SER A 94 -23.05 -2.93 -27.86
N GLU A 95 -23.67 -2.24 -28.79
CA GLU A 95 -22.99 -1.77 -30.03
C GLU A 95 -21.78 -0.87 -29.74
N ASN A 96 -21.84 -0.03 -28.69
CA ASN A 96 -20.72 0.81 -28.28
C ASN A 96 -19.54 -0.04 -27.77
N SER A 97 -19.79 -1.00 -26.90
CA SER A 97 -18.73 -1.88 -26.36
C SER A 97 -18.12 -2.75 -27.46
N TRP A 98 -18.93 -3.29 -28.37
CA TRP A 98 -18.45 -4.08 -29.51
C TRP A 98 -17.52 -3.31 -30.44
N ARG A 99 -17.79 -2.01 -30.70
CA ARG A 99 -17.00 -1.17 -31.63
C ARG A 99 -15.67 -0.70 -31.07
N GLN A 100 -15.33 -1.08 -29.83
CA GLN A 100 -14.08 -0.65 -29.22
C GLN A 100 -12.87 -1.25 -29.98
N GLY A 101 -11.83 -0.42 -30.16
CA GLY A 101 -10.56 -0.85 -30.73
C GLY A 101 -9.55 -1.32 -29.70
N GLY A 102 -8.37 -1.71 -30.17
CA GLY A 102 -7.24 -2.09 -29.32
C GLY A 102 -7.37 -3.51 -28.74
N SER A 103 -7.01 -3.71 -27.46
CA SER A 103 -7.11 -5.02 -26.80
C SER A 103 -8.58 -5.40 -26.57
N GLN A 104 -8.96 -6.60 -26.95
CA GLN A 104 -10.35 -7.08 -26.92
C GLN A 104 -10.40 -8.56 -26.59
N ILE A 105 -11.56 -9.01 -26.12
CA ILE A 105 -11.95 -10.44 -26.10
C ILE A 105 -12.92 -10.78 -27.23
N TRP A 106 -13.13 -9.84 -28.15
CA TRP A 106 -13.97 -9.97 -29.34
C TRP A 106 -15.42 -10.31 -29.00
N LEU A 107 -16.02 -9.45 -28.15
CA LEU A 107 -17.45 -9.54 -27.83
C LEU A 107 -18.30 -9.24 -29.08
N GLU A 108 -19.42 -9.97 -29.22
CA GLU A 108 -20.41 -9.72 -30.26
C GLU A 108 -21.64 -8.98 -29.70
N PRO A 109 -22.33 -8.15 -30.48
CA PRO A 109 -23.53 -7.47 -30.02
C PRO A 109 -24.59 -8.44 -29.47
N GLY A 110 -25.06 -8.19 -28.25
CA GLY A 110 -26.00 -9.08 -27.55
C GLY A 110 -25.36 -10.30 -26.90
N GLU A 111 -24.08 -10.57 -27.09
CA GLU A 111 -23.36 -11.59 -26.31
C GLU A 111 -23.37 -11.21 -24.83
N LYS A 112 -23.48 -12.20 -23.97
CA LYS A 112 -23.46 -12.01 -22.51
C LYS A 112 -22.33 -12.80 -21.88
N MET A 113 -21.71 -12.20 -20.88
CA MET A 113 -20.75 -12.82 -19.97
C MET A 113 -21.04 -12.37 -18.55
N THR A 114 -20.59 -13.16 -17.59
CA THR A 114 -20.74 -12.78 -16.19
C THR A 114 -19.84 -11.57 -15.84
N VAL A 115 -20.24 -10.78 -14.82
CA VAL A 115 -19.42 -9.72 -14.25
C VAL A 115 -18.00 -10.22 -13.94
N ARG A 116 -17.87 -11.46 -13.40
CA ARG A 116 -16.56 -12.06 -13.10
C ARG A 116 -15.71 -12.26 -14.35
N GLU A 117 -16.29 -12.75 -15.43
CA GLU A 117 -15.57 -12.94 -16.69
C GLU A 117 -15.14 -11.61 -17.30
N MET A 118 -16.00 -10.58 -17.27
CA MET A 118 -15.68 -9.23 -17.73
C MET A 118 -14.53 -8.63 -16.92
N LEU A 119 -14.61 -8.67 -15.58
CA LEU A 119 -13.52 -8.23 -14.69
C LEU A 119 -12.21 -8.95 -14.99
N THR A 120 -12.27 -10.28 -15.19
CA THR A 120 -11.09 -11.09 -15.49
C THR A 120 -10.48 -10.71 -16.85
N ALA A 121 -11.30 -10.51 -17.88
CA ALA A 121 -10.83 -10.08 -19.20
C ALA A 121 -10.14 -8.69 -19.14
N ILE A 122 -10.71 -7.76 -18.39
CA ILE A 122 -10.12 -6.42 -18.18
C ILE A 122 -8.75 -6.53 -17.47
N ALA A 123 -8.67 -7.33 -16.42
CA ALA A 123 -7.45 -7.48 -15.62
C ALA A 123 -6.34 -8.22 -16.40
N VAL A 124 -6.67 -9.31 -17.09
CA VAL A 124 -5.72 -10.24 -17.72
C VAL A 124 -5.24 -9.73 -19.07
N VAL A 125 -6.15 -9.45 -20.01
CA VAL A 125 -5.79 -9.04 -21.37
C VAL A 125 -6.11 -7.58 -21.67
N SER A 126 -6.57 -6.82 -20.66
CA SER A 126 -6.85 -5.39 -20.86
C SER A 126 -8.00 -5.11 -21.83
N ALA A 127 -9.00 -5.99 -21.91
CA ALA A 127 -10.08 -5.92 -22.87
C ALA A 127 -10.87 -4.61 -22.81
N ASN A 128 -10.89 -3.85 -23.91
CA ASN A 128 -11.58 -2.57 -24.02
C ASN A 128 -13.09 -2.75 -24.15
N ASP A 129 -13.49 -3.72 -24.95
CA ASP A 129 -14.89 -4.14 -25.14
C ASP A 129 -15.53 -4.56 -23.81
N ALA A 130 -14.86 -5.42 -23.04
CA ALA A 130 -15.30 -5.82 -21.72
C ALA A 130 -15.38 -4.63 -20.74
N ALA A 131 -14.42 -3.69 -20.80
CA ALA A 131 -14.39 -2.52 -19.93
C ALA A 131 -15.63 -1.63 -20.18
N VAL A 132 -15.93 -1.34 -21.44
CA VAL A 132 -17.11 -0.52 -21.78
C VAL A 132 -18.41 -1.25 -21.43
N ALA A 133 -18.55 -2.54 -21.81
CA ALA A 133 -19.75 -3.31 -21.49
C ALA A 133 -20.04 -3.38 -19.99
N LEU A 134 -19.00 -3.65 -19.17
CA LEU A 134 -19.15 -3.70 -17.72
C LEU A 134 -19.53 -2.34 -17.11
N MET A 135 -18.88 -1.27 -17.57
CA MET A 135 -19.17 0.07 -17.05
C MET A 135 -20.54 0.59 -17.47
N GLU A 136 -21.00 0.27 -18.67
CA GLU A 136 -22.38 0.52 -19.09
C GLU A 136 -23.39 -0.27 -18.24
N HIS A 137 -23.09 -1.53 -17.92
CA HIS A 137 -23.92 -2.35 -17.04
C HIS A 137 -24.05 -1.73 -15.63
N ILE A 138 -22.97 -1.19 -15.06
CA ILE A 138 -22.94 -0.64 -13.70
C ILE A 138 -23.61 0.76 -13.62
N TYR A 139 -23.38 1.60 -14.64
CA TYR A 139 -23.72 3.03 -14.61
C TYR A 139 -24.78 3.43 -15.65
N GLY A 140 -25.21 2.52 -16.51
CA GLY A 140 -26.22 2.75 -17.56
C GLY A 140 -25.67 3.32 -18.87
N SER A 141 -24.49 3.95 -18.86
CA SER A 141 -23.77 4.41 -20.06
C SER A 141 -22.29 4.62 -19.78
N GLU A 142 -21.46 4.61 -20.84
CA GLU A 142 -20.04 4.94 -20.72
C GLU A 142 -19.83 6.35 -20.16
N GLN A 143 -20.63 7.35 -20.58
CA GLN A 143 -20.51 8.72 -20.08
C GLN A 143 -20.76 8.79 -18.57
N ALA A 144 -21.82 8.15 -18.08
CA ALA A 144 -22.10 8.11 -16.63
C ALA A 144 -20.98 7.40 -15.85
N ALA A 145 -20.33 6.39 -16.44
CA ALA A 145 -19.17 5.75 -15.88
C ALA A 145 -17.96 6.69 -15.83
N VAL A 146 -17.69 7.45 -16.88
CA VAL A 146 -16.64 8.47 -16.91
C VAL A 146 -16.87 9.55 -15.84
N ASP A 147 -18.11 9.99 -15.67
CA ASP A 147 -18.47 10.94 -14.61
C ASP A 147 -18.21 10.36 -13.23
N ALA A 148 -18.52 9.07 -13.01
CA ALA A 148 -18.19 8.37 -11.77
C ALA A 148 -16.68 8.22 -11.55
N MET A 149 -15.88 7.95 -12.60
CA MET A 149 -14.42 7.91 -12.52
C MET A 149 -13.84 9.27 -12.11
N ASN A 150 -14.30 10.36 -12.70
CA ASN A 150 -13.87 11.71 -12.35
C ASN A 150 -14.32 12.08 -10.93
N LYS A 151 -15.52 11.68 -10.52
CA LYS A 151 -15.98 11.86 -9.13
C LYS A 151 -15.14 11.08 -8.12
N LYS A 152 -14.75 9.85 -8.45
CA LYS A 152 -13.82 9.08 -7.61
C LYS A 152 -12.44 9.73 -7.54
N ALA A 153 -11.95 10.29 -8.66
CA ALA A 153 -10.70 11.05 -8.70
C ALA A 153 -10.73 12.26 -7.74
N GLU A 154 -11.83 13.01 -7.71
CA GLU A 154 -12.03 14.09 -6.72
C GLU A 154 -11.98 13.56 -5.28
N THR A 155 -12.69 12.46 -5.00
CA THR A 155 -12.75 11.85 -3.67
C THR A 155 -11.37 11.41 -3.18
N LEU A 156 -10.53 10.88 -4.10
CA LEU A 156 -9.15 10.49 -3.82
C LEU A 156 -8.17 11.67 -3.88
N ASN A 157 -8.67 12.89 -4.11
CA ASN A 157 -7.90 14.12 -4.19
C ASN A 157 -6.81 14.09 -5.29
N LEU A 158 -7.11 13.47 -6.43
CA LEU A 158 -6.21 13.39 -7.58
C LEU A 158 -6.21 14.73 -8.33
N LYS A 159 -5.09 15.43 -8.34
CA LYS A 159 -4.99 16.79 -8.88
C LYS A 159 -4.61 16.87 -10.35
N ASN A 160 -4.00 15.82 -10.87
CA ASN A 160 -3.45 15.76 -12.21
C ASN A 160 -4.01 14.55 -12.99
N THR A 161 -5.31 14.30 -12.81
CA THR A 161 -6.01 13.18 -13.44
C THR A 161 -7.36 13.64 -13.96
N HIS A 162 -7.64 13.29 -15.21
CA HIS A 162 -8.96 13.48 -15.83
C HIS A 162 -9.25 12.32 -16.79
N TYR A 163 -10.43 11.74 -16.68
CA TYR A 163 -10.90 10.65 -17.53
C TYR A 163 -11.86 11.17 -18.61
N ALA A 164 -11.62 10.76 -19.86
CA ALA A 164 -12.52 11.02 -21.00
C ALA A 164 -13.16 9.73 -21.55
N ASN A 165 -12.67 8.55 -21.13
CA ASN A 165 -13.24 7.24 -21.44
C ASN A 165 -12.84 6.22 -20.36
N VAL A 166 -13.43 5.03 -20.41
CA VAL A 166 -13.22 4.00 -19.38
C VAL A 166 -12.06 3.03 -19.69
N ASN A 167 -11.45 3.11 -20.85
CA ASN A 167 -10.51 2.10 -21.35
C ASN A 167 -9.08 2.62 -21.62
N GLY A 168 -8.90 3.95 -21.73
CA GLY A 168 -7.60 4.58 -21.95
C GLY A 168 -7.17 4.70 -23.41
N LEU A 169 -8.11 4.58 -24.34
CA LEU A 169 -7.84 4.97 -25.73
C LEU A 169 -7.58 6.47 -25.84
N PRO A 170 -6.78 6.92 -26.82
CA PRO A 170 -6.47 8.34 -26.98
C PRO A 170 -7.74 9.20 -27.08
N ALA A 171 -7.82 10.22 -26.25
CA ALA A 171 -8.90 11.19 -26.27
C ALA A 171 -8.40 12.54 -25.72
N ALA A 172 -9.00 13.63 -26.20
CA ALA A 172 -8.70 14.95 -25.67
C ALA A 172 -9.00 15.00 -24.17
N ASN A 173 -8.11 15.66 -23.41
CA ASN A 173 -8.22 15.79 -21.96
C ASN A 173 -8.22 14.47 -21.18
N HIS A 174 -7.66 13.37 -21.74
CA HIS A 174 -7.46 12.12 -21.03
C HIS A 174 -6.03 12.01 -20.55
N PHE A 175 -5.78 12.28 -19.27
CA PHE A 175 -4.43 12.29 -18.70
C PHE A 175 -4.43 11.85 -17.24
N MET A 176 -3.28 11.38 -16.79
CA MET A 176 -3.00 11.03 -15.40
C MET A 176 -1.55 11.36 -15.05
N SER A 177 -1.26 11.63 -13.78
CA SER A 177 0.11 11.71 -13.28
C SER A 177 0.53 10.40 -12.60
N ALA A 178 1.84 10.13 -12.55
CA ALA A 178 2.35 8.93 -11.88
C ALA A 178 2.02 8.92 -10.37
N TYR A 179 2.01 10.09 -9.73
CA TYR A 179 1.64 10.22 -8.33
C TYR A 179 0.16 9.88 -8.10
N ASP A 180 -0.74 10.44 -8.90
CA ASP A 180 -2.17 10.17 -8.78
C ASP A 180 -2.47 8.68 -9.03
N VAL A 181 -1.81 8.07 -10.02
CA VAL A 181 -1.93 6.63 -10.28
C VAL A 181 -1.42 5.79 -9.10
N ALA A 182 -0.34 6.21 -8.44
CA ALA A 182 0.14 5.53 -7.22
C ALA A 182 -0.90 5.60 -6.09
N LEU A 183 -1.63 6.72 -5.95
CA LEU A 183 -2.74 6.84 -4.98
C LEU A 183 -3.92 5.92 -5.33
N ILE A 184 -4.30 5.84 -6.62
CA ILE A 184 -5.35 4.91 -7.06
C ILE A 184 -4.90 3.46 -6.82
N ALA A 185 -3.66 3.13 -7.15
CA ALA A 185 -3.11 1.79 -6.93
C ALA A 185 -3.05 1.43 -5.43
N LYS A 186 -2.68 2.39 -4.57
CA LYS A 186 -2.75 2.23 -3.11
C LYS A 186 -4.16 1.89 -2.63
N GLU A 187 -5.18 2.54 -3.18
CA GLU A 187 -6.57 2.19 -2.85
C GLU A 187 -6.91 0.79 -3.39
N ALA A 188 -6.61 0.51 -4.66
CA ALA A 188 -6.92 -0.75 -5.32
C ALA A 188 -6.35 -1.99 -4.60
N VAL A 189 -5.11 -1.90 -4.08
CA VAL A 189 -4.48 -3.03 -3.38
C VAL A 189 -5.11 -3.37 -2.03
N ARG A 190 -6.03 -2.56 -1.53
CA ARG A 190 -6.81 -2.81 -0.31
C ARG A 190 -8.00 -3.74 -0.53
N HIS A 191 -8.40 -3.93 -1.80
CA HIS A 191 -9.54 -4.76 -2.19
C HIS A 191 -9.09 -6.19 -2.54
N PRO A 192 -9.45 -7.21 -1.75
CA PRO A 192 -9.02 -8.59 -2.01
C PRO A 192 -9.42 -9.11 -3.39
N LEU A 193 -10.65 -8.82 -3.83
CA LEU A 193 -11.13 -9.23 -5.16
C LEU A 193 -10.30 -8.57 -6.27
N TYR A 194 -9.93 -7.30 -6.11
CA TYR A 194 -9.08 -6.61 -7.08
C TYR A 194 -7.73 -7.31 -7.25
N MET A 195 -7.09 -7.66 -6.13
CA MET A 195 -5.78 -8.32 -6.14
C MET A 195 -5.87 -9.75 -6.67
N GLU A 196 -6.93 -10.49 -6.34
CA GLU A 196 -7.22 -11.80 -6.92
C GLU A 196 -7.24 -11.74 -8.45
N LEU A 197 -8.01 -10.81 -9.02
CA LEU A 197 -8.15 -10.62 -10.47
C LEU A 197 -6.81 -10.25 -11.14
N CYS A 198 -6.05 -9.32 -10.57
CA CYS A 198 -4.77 -8.88 -11.12
C CYS A 198 -3.67 -9.95 -11.07
N ALA A 199 -3.74 -10.87 -10.11
CA ALA A 199 -2.78 -11.96 -9.95
C ALA A 199 -3.04 -13.16 -10.90
N ILE A 200 -4.17 -13.19 -11.59
CA ILE A 200 -4.50 -14.25 -12.57
C ILE A 200 -3.47 -14.22 -13.71
N LYS A 201 -2.71 -15.27 -13.85
CA LYS A 201 -1.71 -15.42 -14.94
C LYS A 201 -2.35 -15.78 -16.27
N GLU A 202 -3.27 -16.75 -16.23
CA GLU A 202 -3.93 -17.32 -17.38
C GLU A 202 -5.39 -17.64 -17.04
N TYR A 203 -6.27 -17.48 -18.02
CA TYR A 203 -7.69 -17.74 -17.84
C TYR A 203 -8.31 -18.27 -19.14
N TRP A 204 -9.30 -19.15 -19.03
CA TRP A 204 -10.04 -19.68 -20.16
C TRP A 204 -11.47 -19.14 -20.16
N LEU A 205 -11.82 -18.40 -21.20
CA LEU A 205 -13.18 -17.90 -21.43
C LEU A 205 -13.99 -18.84 -22.33
N ARG A 206 -15.30 -18.63 -22.33
CA ARG A 206 -16.24 -19.30 -23.25
C ARG A 206 -16.10 -20.82 -23.21
N ASP A 207 -16.19 -21.41 -22.02
CA ASP A 207 -16.07 -22.86 -21.79
C ASP A 207 -14.77 -23.46 -22.37
N GLY A 208 -13.68 -22.76 -22.17
CA GLY A 208 -12.37 -23.23 -22.59
C GLY A 208 -11.98 -22.95 -24.05
N LYS A 209 -12.76 -22.15 -24.78
CA LYS A 209 -12.49 -21.83 -26.19
C LYS A 209 -11.46 -20.70 -26.37
N ASN A 210 -11.36 -19.77 -25.41
CA ASN A 210 -10.48 -18.61 -25.53
C ASN A 210 -9.48 -18.57 -24.37
N TRP A 211 -8.22 -18.79 -24.67
CA TRP A 211 -7.14 -18.72 -23.71
C TRP A 211 -6.61 -17.30 -23.59
N LEU A 212 -6.68 -16.74 -22.40
CA LEU A 212 -6.16 -15.41 -22.04
C LEU A 212 -4.87 -15.54 -21.26
N VAL A 213 -3.85 -14.79 -21.63
CA VAL A 213 -2.56 -14.72 -20.92
C VAL A 213 -2.30 -13.30 -20.45
N ASN A 214 -2.01 -13.14 -19.16
CA ASN A 214 -1.83 -11.80 -18.58
C ASN A 214 -0.72 -11.02 -19.27
N THR A 215 -1.02 -9.77 -19.59
CA THR A 215 -0.07 -8.83 -20.17
C THR A 215 1.02 -8.39 -19.18
N ASN A 216 0.76 -8.49 -17.88
CA ASN A 216 1.72 -8.21 -16.82
C ASN A 216 2.70 -9.38 -16.64
N LYS A 217 3.84 -9.33 -17.32
CA LYS A 217 4.85 -10.40 -17.22
C LYS A 217 5.61 -10.42 -15.91
N LEU A 218 5.50 -9.39 -15.04
CA LEU A 218 6.09 -9.43 -13.69
C LEU A 218 5.53 -10.58 -12.85
N LEU A 219 4.29 -11.02 -13.09
CA LEU A 219 3.68 -12.15 -12.40
C LEU A 219 4.52 -13.44 -12.51
N TRP A 220 5.34 -13.57 -13.55
CA TRP A 220 6.26 -14.72 -13.75
C TRP A 220 7.71 -14.36 -13.41
N TRP A 221 8.12 -13.11 -13.66
CA TRP A 221 9.53 -12.72 -13.64
C TRP A 221 9.98 -12.16 -12.31
N TYR A 222 9.05 -11.68 -11.47
CA TYR A 222 9.42 -10.95 -10.28
C TYR A 222 8.81 -11.57 -9.01
N LYS A 223 9.67 -11.96 -8.05
CA LYS A 223 9.22 -12.58 -6.80
C LYS A 223 8.30 -11.62 -6.03
N GLY A 224 7.12 -12.13 -5.64
CA GLY A 224 6.14 -11.38 -4.87
C GLY A 224 5.28 -10.42 -5.69
N ALA A 225 5.46 -10.34 -7.03
CA ALA A 225 4.58 -9.54 -7.89
C ALA A 225 3.17 -10.15 -7.92
N ASP A 226 2.16 -9.28 -7.77
CA ASP A 226 0.76 -9.65 -7.70
C ASP A 226 -0.19 -8.66 -8.44
N GLY A 227 0.36 -7.73 -9.22
CA GLY A 227 -0.40 -6.77 -10.04
C GLY A 227 0.49 -5.70 -10.65
N LEU A 228 -0.04 -4.63 -11.25
CA LEU A 228 -1.45 -4.32 -11.49
C LEU A 228 -1.74 -4.27 -12.99
N LYS A 229 -1.20 -3.26 -13.73
CA LYS A 229 -1.67 -2.95 -15.07
C LYS A 229 -0.60 -2.43 -16.02
N THR A 230 -0.60 -2.93 -17.26
CA THR A 230 0.18 -2.42 -18.39
C THR A 230 -0.65 -1.43 -19.21
N GLY A 231 0.01 -0.51 -19.87
CA GLY A 231 -0.60 0.41 -20.83
C GLY A 231 0.35 0.69 -21.99
N TRP A 232 -0.21 0.78 -23.20
CA TRP A 232 0.53 1.21 -24.38
C TRP A 232 -0.40 1.85 -25.40
N THR A 233 0.00 2.98 -25.92
CA THR A 233 -0.46 3.59 -27.17
C THR A 233 0.74 4.25 -27.82
N GLU A 234 0.63 4.63 -29.07
CA GLU A 234 1.69 5.36 -29.75
C GLU A 234 2.04 6.67 -29.03
N GLU A 235 1.05 7.38 -28.52
CA GLU A 235 1.20 8.64 -27.77
C GLU A 235 1.75 8.40 -26.36
N ALA A 236 1.14 7.50 -25.59
CA ALA A 236 1.52 7.24 -24.20
C ALA A 236 2.87 6.52 -24.08
N LYS A 237 3.36 5.88 -25.14
CA LYS A 237 4.47 4.91 -25.09
C LYS A 237 4.16 3.78 -24.10
N TYR A 238 5.17 3.22 -23.43
CA TYR A 238 4.95 2.10 -22.51
C TYR A 238 4.78 2.60 -21.10
N CYS A 239 3.63 2.29 -20.50
CA CYS A 239 3.24 2.63 -19.14
C CYS A 239 3.01 1.34 -18.32
N PHE A 240 3.33 1.38 -17.04
CA PHE A 240 3.10 0.25 -16.16
C PHE A 240 2.90 0.67 -14.71
N VAL A 241 2.00 -0.02 -14.06
CA VAL A 241 1.85 -0.01 -12.61
C VAL A 241 2.10 -1.42 -12.10
N GLY A 242 3.19 -1.58 -11.37
CA GLY A 242 3.58 -2.84 -10.76
C GLY A 242 3.41 -2.81 -9.25
N THR A 243 2.99 -3.92 -8.66
CA THR A 243 3.01 -4.11 -7.22
C THR A 243 3.62 -5.46 -6.87
N ALA A 244 4.31 -5.47 -5.74
CA ALA A 244 4.86 -6.69 -5.15
C ALA A 244 4.79 -6.62 -3.63
N LYS A 245 4.66 -7.79 -2.96
CA LYS A 245 4.71 -7.91 -1.51
C LYS A 245 5.77 -8.93 -1.10
N ARG A 246 6.72 -8.52 -0.26
CA ARG A 246 7.78 -9.38 0.30
C ARG A 246 7.95 -9.07 1.77
N ASP A 247 7.99 -10.09 2.60
CA ASP A 247 8.27 -9.97 4.05
C ASP A 247 7.45 -8.86 4.74
N GLY A 248 6.16 -8.76 4.41
CA GLY A 248 5.25 -7.75 4.93
C GLY A 248 5.29 -6.38 4.23
N LEU A 249 6.36 -6.05 3.50
CA LEU A 249 6.46 -4.81 2.73
C LEU A 249 5.78 -4.94 1.38
N ARG A 250 4.75 -4.12 1.13
CA ARG A 250 4.18 -3.90 -0.20
C ARG A 250 4.81 -2.67 -0.83
N LEU A 251 5.24 -2.79 -2.05
CA LEU A 251 5.70 -1.67 -2.88
C LEU A 251 4.83 -1.56 -4.13
N ILE A 252 4.60 -0.32 -4.55
CA ILE A 252 3.86 0.06 -5.75
C ILE A 252 4.80 0.90 -6.59
N SER A 253 5.07 0.47 -7.81
CA SER A 253 5.88 1.21 -8.79
C SER A 253 5.00 1.69 -9.93
N VAL A 254 5.09 2.97 -10.26
CA VAL A 254 4.44 3.57 -11.43
C VAL A 254 5.52 4.08 -12.36
N VAL A 255 5.47 3.70 -13.63
CA VAL A 255 6.36 4.22 -14.67
C VAL A 255 5.54 4.59 -15.91
N PHE A 256 5.74 5.82 -16.39
CA PHE A 256 5.02 6.37 -17.53
C PHE A 256 5.98 6.75 -18.65
N ALA A 257 5.52 6.51 -19.87
CA ALA A 257 6.16 6.92 -21.11
C ALA A 257 7.63 6.44 -21.20
N THR A 258 7.87 5.16 -20.91
CA THR A 258 9.17 4.53 -21.20
C THR A 258 9.29 4.28 -22.71
N PRO A 259 10.48 4.50 -23.33
CA PRO A 259 10.59 4.64 -24.80
C PRO A 259 10.51 3.32 -25.55
N GLU A 260 10.94 2.20 -24.95
CA GLU A 260 11.16 0.94 -25.66
C GLU A 260 10.21 -0.18 -25.20
N PRO A 261 9.96 -1.19 -26.06
CA PRO A 261 9.24 -2.40 -25.67
C PRO A 261 9.84 -3.05 -24.41
N ARG A 262 8.99 -3.43 -23.46
CA ARG A 262 9.37 -4.06 -22.19
C ARG A 262 10.20 -3.18 -21.24
N SER A 263 10.61 -1.94 -21.63
CA SER A 263 11.33 -1.04 -20.73
C SER A 263 10.51 -0.71 -19.48
N HIS A 264 9.20 -0.53 -19.59
CA HIS A 264 8.29 -0.31 -18.48
C HIS A 264 8.36 -1.43 -17.41
N LEU A 265 8.54 -2.69 -17.83
CA LEU A 265 8.70 -3.80 -16.90
C LEU A 265 10.08 -3.76 -16.21
N ARG A 266 11.15 -3.50 -17.00
CA ARG A 266 12.53 -3.39 -16.46
C ARG A 266 12.66 -2.24 -15.47
N GLU A 267 12.13 -1.07 -15.81
CA GLU A 267 12.16 0.11 -14.94
C GLU A 267 11.36 -0.12 -13.65
N SER A 268 10.19 -0.76 -13.76
CA SER A 268 9.41 -1.14 -12.58
C SER A 268 10.18 -2.11 -11.66
N MET A 269 10.80 -3.16 -12.22
CA MET A 269 11.63 -4.08 -11.44
C MET A 269 12.79 -3.35 -10.75
N LYS A 270 13.45 -2.44 -11.46
CA LYS A 270 14.55 -1.61 -10.91
C LYS A 270 14.10 -0.75 -9.73
N LEU A 271 12.93 -0.11 -9.83
CA LEU A 271 12.32 0.64 -8.73
C LEU A 271 12.02 -0.26 -7.53
N LEU A 272 11.37 -1.40 -7.77
CA LEU A 272 11.02 -2.36 -6.73
C LEU A 272 12.27 -2.94 -6.05
N ASP A 273 13.29 -3.33 -6.82
CA ASP A 273 14.56 -3.85 -6.29
C ASP A 273 15.27 -2.81 -5.41
N TRP A 274 15.29 -1.55 -5.86
CA TRP A 274 15.84 -0.47 -5.07
C TRP A 274 15.04 -0.29 -3.76
N GLY A 275 13.72 -0.32 -3.82
CA GLY A 275 12.87 -0.23 -2.64
C GLY A 275 13.15 -1.37 -1.64
N TYR A 276 13.16 -2.61 -2.11
CA TYR A 276 13.47 -3.77 -1.27
C TYR A 276 14.93 -3.85 -0.81
N ALA A 277 15.87 -3.23 -1.52
CA ALA A 277 17.26 -3.15 -1.08
C ALA A 277 17.42 -2.19 0.11
N ASN A 278 16.65 -1.10 0.15
CA ASN A 278 16.83 -0.01 1.09
C ASN A 278 15.84 -0.01 2.26
N TYR A 279 14.65 -0.60 2.09
CA TYR A 279 13.57 -0.55 3.08
C TYR A 279 13.10 -1.93 3.52
N ALA A 280 12.49 -1.98 4.69
CA ALA A 280 11.84 -3.16 5.25
C ALA A 280 10.55 -2.78 5.98
N ALA A 281 9.61 -3.71 6.05
CA ALA A 281 8.47 -3.62 6.95
C ALA A 281 8.89 -4.07 8.35
N LEU A 282 8.51 -3.32 9.35
CA LEU A 282 8.65 -3.69 10.76
C LEU A 282 7.26 -3.84 11.36
N PRO A 283 6.75 -5.06 11.57
CA PRO A 283 5.50 -5.26 12.25
C PRO A 283 5.61 -4.85 13.72
N ILE A 284 4.69 -4.03 14.18
CA ILE A 284 4.65 -3.50 15.56
C ILE A 284 3.58 -4.20 16.39
N VAL A 285 2.35 -4.29 15.84
CA VAL A 285 1.20 -4.93 16.46
C VAL A 285 0.21 -5.35 15.39
N ASP A 286 -0.38 -6.54 15.54
CA ASP A 286 -1.43 -7.04 14.66
C ASP A 286 -2.80 -6.51 15.11
N LYS A 287 -3.74 -6.36 14.19
CA LYS A 287 -5.13 -6.03 14.50
C LYS A 287 -5.71 -7.01 15.51
N ASN A 288 -6.49 -6.50 16.44
CA ASN A 288 -7.09 -7.24 17.57
C ASN A 288 -6.09 -7.84 18.57
N ALA A 289 -4.79 -7.59 18.44
CA ALA A 289 -3.82 -7.97 19.46
C ALA A 289 -4.03 -7.11 20.72
N VAL A 290 -4.01 -7.77 21.91
CA VAL A 290 -4.13 -7.09 23.19
C VAL A 290 -2.87 -6.29 23.47
N VAL A 291 -3.05 -4.99 23.73
CA VAL A 291 -1.94 -4.06 23.99
C VAL A 291 -1.93 -3.57 25.43
N GLU A 292 -3.10 -3.31 26.03
CA GLU A 292 -3.22 -2.73 27.35
C GLU A 292 -4.44 -3.29 28.09
N ARG A 293 -4.49 -3.16 29.42
CA ARG A 293 -5.64 -3.48 30.24
C ARG A 293 -5.99 -2.30 31.12
N LEU A 294 -7.24 -1.84 31.03
CA LEU A 294 -7.74 -0.71 31.80
C LEU A 294 -8.70 -1.16 32.90
N LYS A 295 -8.68 -0.44 34.01
CA LYS A 295 -9.70 -0.58 35.05
C LYS A 295 -10.99 0.13 34.66
N ILE A 296 -12.13 -0.47 35.00
CA ILE A 296 -13.45 0.10 34.74
C ILE A 296 -14.13 0.45 36.05
N ASN A 297 -14.53 1.70 36.17
CA ASN A 297 -15.38 2.17 37.26
C ASN A 297 -16.85 1.94 36.90
N LYS A 298 -17.62 1.48 37.90
CA LYS A 298 -19.08 1.27 37.80
C LYS A 298 -19.49 0.31 36.68
N GLY A 299 -18.59 -0.55 36.20
CA GLY A 299 -18.85 -1.57 35.18
C GLY A 299 -19.29 -2.91 35.78
N ALA A 300 -20.00 -3.69 34.96
CA ALA A 300 -20.33 -5.09 35.31
C ALA A 300 -19.06 -5.96 35.43
N GLU A 301 -17.98 -5.57 34.76
CA GLU A 301 -16.63 -6.10 34.87
C GLU A 301 -15.68 -5.01 35.39
N LYS A 302 -14.59 -5.43 36.05
CA LYS A 302 -13.64 -4.50 36.68
C LYS A 302 -12.51 -4.08 35.75
N GLU A 303 -12.28 -4.80 34.67
CA GLU A 303 -11.20 -4.58 33.70
C GLU A 303 -11.68 -4.86 32.28
N ILE A 304 -11.03 -4.21 31.32
CA ILE A 304 -11.21 -4.45 29.89
C ILE A 304 -9.84 -4.50 29.20
N GLN A 305 -9.75 -5.29 28.14
CA GLN A 305 -8.61 -5.32 27.27
C GLN A 305 -8.81 -4.26 26.16
N LEU A 306 -7.76 -3.49 25.90
CA LEU A 306 -7.65 -2.68 24.71
C LEU A 306 -6.87 -3.43 23.66
N VAL A 307 -7.45 -3.50 22.48
CA VAL A 307 -6.84 -4.16 21.31
C VAL A 307 -6.51 -3.13 20.23
N ALA A 308 -5.53 -3.44 19.39
CA ALA A 308 -5.19 -2.60 18.25
C ALA A 308 -6.36 -2.59 17.25
N ALA A 309 -6.79 -1.40 16.81
CA ALA A 309 -7.88 -1.23 15.85
C ALA A 309 -7.54 -1.76 14.45
N GLU A 310 -6.24 -1.73 14.11
CA GLU A 310 -5.70 -2.19 12.83
C GLU A 310 -4.24 -2.67 12.99
N ASP A 311 -3.70 -3.30 11.94
CA ASP A 311 -2.28 -3.64 11.89
C ASP A 311 -1.43 -2.36 11.88
N LEU A 312 -0.42 -2.28 12.75
CA LEU A 312 0.60 -1.24 12.64
C LEU A 312 1.90 -1.84 12.14
N VAL A 313 2.22 -1.56 10.89
CA VAL A 313 3.47 -1.95 10.24
C VAL A 313 4.20 -0.68 9.83
N LEU A 314 5.41 -0.51 10.32
CA LEU A 314 6.24 0.65 10.00
C LEU A 314 7.14 0.37 8.80
N LEU A 315 7.28 1.37 7.94
CA LEU A 315 8.33 1.40 6.95
C LEU A 315 9.62 1.92 7.59
N ILE A 316 10.69 1.12 7.54
CA ILE A 316 11.99 1.52 8.07
C ILE A 316 13.08 1.33 7.03
N GLY A 317 14.13 2.14 7.08
CA GLY A 317 15.37 1.85 6.36
C GLY A 317 16.00 0.56 6.88
N LYS A 318 16.55 -0.27 6.00
CA LYS A 318 17.25 -1.48 6.42
C LYS A 318 18.39 -1.18 7.39
N GLY A 319 18.44 -1.92 8.49
CA GLY A 319 19.39 -1.69 9.58
C GLY A 319 18.99 -0.59 10.58
N GLN A 320 17.85 0.05 10.39
CA GLN A 320 17.34 1.13 11.27
C GLN A 320 16.27 0.65 12.26
N ASN A 321 16.32 -0.60 12.69
CA ASN A 321 15.37 -1.18 13.64
C ASN A 321 15.77 -1.01 15.11
N LYS A 322 16.88 -0.30 15.39
CA LYS A 322 17.33 -0.03 16.76
C LYS A 322 16.63 1.19 17.35
N ASP A 323 16.58 1.24 18.67
CA ASP A 323 16.09 2.39 19.47
C ASP A 323 14.63 2.77 19.21
N ILE A 324 13.82 1.80 18.75
CA ILE A 324 12.38 1.96 18.56
C ILE A 324 11.69 1.75 19.92
N GLN A 325 10.97 2.79 20.36
CA GLN A 325 10.23 2.81 21.61
C GLN A 325 8.72 2.72 21.32
N LYS A 326 8.02 1.91 22.11
CA LYS A 326 6.56 1.79 22.10
C LYS A 326 6.01 2.46 23.34
N LYS A 327 5.05 3.34 23.20
CA LYS A 327 4.38 4.02 24.31
C LYS A 327 2.87 3.94 24.13
N VAL A 328 2.20 3.41 25.16
CA VAL A 328 0.74 3.49 25.23
C VAL A 328 0.32 4.78 25.91
N ILE A 329 -0.65 5.46 25.32
CA ILE A 329 -1.32 6.63 25.90
C ILE A 329 -2.79 6.25 26.07
N SER A 330 -3.22 6.11 27.32
CA SER A 330 -4.59 5.80 27.69
C SER A 330 -4.87 6.37 29.08
N ASP A 331 -6.13 6.60 29.40
CA ASP A 331 -6.54 6.85 30.77
C ASP A 331 -6.41 5.55 31.57
N PRO A 332 -5.80 5.56 32.75
CA PRO A 332 -5.59 4.33 33.54
C PRO A 332 -6.90 3.72 34.04
N THR A 333 -8.00 4.46 34.00
CA THR A 333 -9.32 4.03 34.44
C THR A 333 -10.40 4.71 33.59
N ILE A 334 -11.35 3.92 33.12
CA ILE A 334 -12.50 4.41 32.35
C ILE A 334 -13.81 4.15 33.08
N ASN A 335 -14.89 4.83 32.71
CA ASN A 335 -16.21 4.66 33.31
C ASN A 335 -17.14 3.85 32.39
N ALA A 336 -17.89 2.92 32.97
CA ALA A 336 -18.93 2.22 32.22
C ALA A 336 -20.13 3.18 31.90
N PRO A 337 -20.87 2.96 30.80
CA PRO A 337 -20.72 1.83 29.89
C PRO A 337 -19.52 1.99 28.95
N VAL A 338 -18.93 0.86 28.54
CA VAL A 338 -17.88 0.79 27.51
C VAL A 338 -18.49 0.14 26.28
N THR A 339 -18.24 0.72 25.11
CA THR A 339 -18.75 0.22 23.82
C THR A 339 -17.63 -0.50 23.08
N GLU A 340 -17.89 -1.70 22.56
CA GLU A 340 -16.98 -2.43 21.70
C GLU A 340 -16.59 -1.57 20.48
N GLY A 341 -15.29 -1.58 20.12
CA GLY A 341 -14.76 -0.81 18.99
C GLY A 341 -14.56 0.69 19.25
N GLU A 342 -14.99 1.21 20.40
CA GLU A 342 -14.76 2.61 20.78
C GLU A 342 -13.30 2.79 21.24
N LYS A 343 -12.70 3.92 20.86
CA LYS A 343 -11.31 4.27 21.16
C LYS A 343 -11.13 4.70 22.61
N TYR A 344 -10.16 4.09 23.31
CA TYR A 344 -9.79 4.42 24.69
C TYR A 344 -8.30 4.67 24.90
N GLY A 345 -7.49 4.62 23.84
CA GLY A 345 -6.07 4.92 23.89
C GLY A 345 -5.41 4.92 22.52
N GLU A 346 -4.10 5.10 22.52
CA GLU A 346 -3.25 5.01 21.34
C GLU A 346 -1.95 4.28 21.70
N LEU A 347 -1.47 3.43 20.79
CA LEU A 347 -0.09 2.95 20.79
C LEU A 347 0.72 3.83 19.85
N ILE A 348 1.69 4.56 20.39
CA ILE A 348 2.59 5.42 19.63
C ILE A 348 3.97 4.77 19.57
N VAL A 349 4.56 4.77 18.39
CA VAL A 349 5.90 4.25 18.15
C VAL A 349 6.82 5.40 17.78
N THR A 350 7.92 5.54 18.51
CA THR A 350 8.89 6.61 18.30
C THR A 350 10.31 6.08 18.14
N ARG A 351 11.16 6.88 17.50
CA ARG A 351 12.62 6.72 17.48
C ARG A 351 13.28 8.08 17.62
N ASP A 352 14.24 8.22 18.52
CA ASP A 352 14.92 9.48 18.82
C ASP A 352 13.93 10.63 19.13
N GLY A 353 12.81 10.31 19.81
CA GLY A 353 11.75 11.26 20.12
C GLY A 353 10.84 11.64 18.95
N LYS A 354 11.08 11.12 17.75
CA LYS A 354 10.27 11.37 16.56
C LYS A 354 9.24 10.25 16.38
N GLU A 355 7.97 10.61 16.17
CA GLU A 355 6.91 9.64 15.89
C GLU A 355 7.15 8.97 14.53
N LEU A 356 7.13 7.63 14.52
CA LEU A 356 7.20 6.81 13.32
C LEU A 356 5.83 6.31 12.87
N GLY A 357 4.88 6.17 13.80
CA GLY A 357 3.52 5.77 13.53
C GLY A 357 2.75 5.51 14.83
N LYS A 358 1.44 5.40 14.69
CA LYS A 358 0.54 5.12 15.80
C LYS A 358 -0.67 4.32 15.35
N VAL A 359 -1.33 3.66 16.30
CA VAL A 359 -2.60 2.95 16.09
C VAL A 359 -3.52 3.20 17.29
N ASP A 360 -4.81 3.32 16.99
CA ASP A 360 -5.84 3.45 18.01
C ASP A 360 -6.01 2.14 18.78
N LEU A 361 -6.21 2.27 20.08
CA LEU A 361 -6.54 1.16 20.96
C LEU A 361 -8.03 1.24 21.29
N ILE A 362 -8.75 0.20 20.93
CA ILE A 362 -10.20 0.10 21.04
C ILE A 362 -10.61 -0.95 22.07
N ALA A 363 -11.81 -0.82 22.62
CA ALA A 363 -12.37 -1.81 23.50
C ALA A 363 -12.65 -3.13 22.78
N GLU A 364 -12.15 -4.25 23.32
CA GLU A 364 -12.36 -5.60 22.77
C GLU A 364 -13.85 -6.03 22.77
N LYS A 365 -14.62 -5.53 23.75
CA LYS A 365 -16.05 -5.87 23.95
C LYS A 365 -16.80 -4.75 24.64
N SER A 366 -18.12 -4.81 24.59
CA SER A 366 -18.98 -3.90 25.34
C SER A 366 -19.14 -4.36 26.81
N ILE A 367 -19.05 -3.39 27.74
CA ILE A 367 -19.28 -3.65 29.17
C ILE A 367 -20.35 -2.67 29.70
N PRO A 368 -21.51 -3.19 30.12
CA PRO A 368 -22.60 -2.35 30.68
C PRO A 368 -22.25 -1.84 32.07
N LYS A 369 -23.00 -0.85 32.55
CA LYS A 369 -22.94 -0.43 33.95
C LYS A 369 -23.31 -1.57 34.88
N ALA A 370 -22.64 -1.65 36.01
CA ALA A 370 -22.98 -2.61 37.06
C ALA A 370 -24.39 -2.37 37.61
N GLY A 371 -25.16 -3.43 37.76
CA GLY A 371 -26.46 -3.38 38.42
C GLY A 371 -26.32 -3.10 39.93
N PHE A 372 -27.42 -2.62 40.53
CA PHE A 372 -27.46 -2.24 41.96
C PHE A 372 -26.89 -3.35 42.91
N PHE A 373 -27.24 -4.60 42.69
CA PHE A 373 -26.74 -5.73 43.51
C PHE A 373 -25.23 -5.94 43.36
N GLN A 374 -24.67 -5.76 42.19
CA GLN A 374 -23.21 -5.90 41.97
C GLN A 374 -22.43 -4.77 42.63
N ILE A 375 -22.95 -3.54 42.63
CA ILE A 375 -22.36 -2.38 43.32
C ILE A 375 -22.40 -2.65 44.85
N PHE A 376 -23.51 -3.08 45.39
CA PHE A 376 -23.67 -3.39 46.79
C PHE A 376 -22.72 -4.49 47.26
N GLN A 377 -22.62 -5.58 46.53
CA GLN A 377 -21.72 -6.70 46.81
C GLN A 377 -20.23 -6.26 46.78
N SER A 378 -19.85 -5.39 45.83
CA SER A 378 -18.48 -4.82 45.71
C SER A 378 -18.16 -3.88 46.88
N MET A 379 -19.13 -3.13 47.40
CA MET A 379 -18.97 -2.27 48.60
C MET A 379 -18.74 -3.12 49.84
N ILE A 380 -19.50 -4.19 50.02
CA ILE A 380 -19.34 -5.10 51.15
C ILE A 380 -17.96 -5.81 51.12
N SER A 381 -17.54 -6.32 49.96
CA SER A 381 -16.24 -6.98 49.80
C SER A 381 -15.05 -6.04 50.07
N ASN A 382 -15.14 -4.76 49.69
CA ASN A 382 -14.13 -3.77 50.00
C ASN A 382 -14.06 -3.39 51.46
N LEU A 383 -15.19 -3.35 52.20
CA LEU A 383 -15.23 -3.15 53.66
C LEU A 383 -14.51 -4.26 54.42
N PHE A 384 -14.64 -5.51 53.98
CA PHE A 384 -13.97 -6.67 54.61
C PHE A 384 -12.50 -6.83 54.18
N SER A 385 -12.05 -6.21 53.07
CA SER A 385 -10.65 -6.28 52.64
C SER A 385 -9.74 -5.22 53.31
N ILE A 386 -10.30 -4.19 53.95
CA ILE A 386 -9.56 -3.12 54.66
C ILE A 386 -9.23 -3.58 56.13
N SER A 387 -9.79 -4.69 56.62
CA SER A 387 -9.59 -5.17 57.99
C SER A 387 -8.60 -6.33 58.10
N ARG A 388 -7.68 -6.49 57.13
CA ARG A 388 -6.55 -7.43 57.24
C ARG A 388 -5.22 -6.73 57.07
#